data_8a0cf24b4df10de5488efb0655d2b92c
#
_entry.id   8a0cf24b4df10de5488efb0655d2b92c
#
_cell.length_a   1.000
_cell.length_b   1.000
_cell.length_c   1.000
_cell.angle_alpha   90.00
_cell.angle_beta   90.00
_cell.angle_gamma   90.00
#
_symmetry.space_group_name_H-M   'P 1'
#
loop_
_entity.id
_entity.type
_entity.pdbx_description
1 polymer ?
#
loop_
_entity_poly.entity_id
_entity_poly.type
_entity_poly.pdbx_seq_one_letter_code
_entity_poly.pdbx_strand_id
1 'polypeptide(L)'
;MTHYPHRDNIDHQRRLLLGAMAATALPAGLLLSESTQAAPPKIKSSARIVIAGAGAAGLSAASFLAKRLESAEITLVDGRTDHYYQPGFTLVAAGIQPPGYTRSQTADYLPANVKWIRGYVAEFDPEGNSITTTAGQKIPYDFLLVTTGLKLDYAAIDGMDEALIGQNGLGSIYHSPEAAFKTWQLLDRFANNGGEAVFLRPATEMKCSGAPLKYTFIVRDYLYRRGTLKKSKLTYNAHNDSLFIVPIVSERVRMLFEARNVDIRHHRVLSAIDPGRRIAVFSSEKEGKVELPYDFINVIPPMCAPDVVKN
;
A
#
# COMPACT_ATOMS: atom_id res chain seq x y z
N MET A 1 27.43 13.13 -16.68
CA MET A 1 27.18 12.01 -17.63
C MET A 1 27.64 10.74 -16.96
N THR A 2 26.74 10.00 -16.33
CA THR A 2 27.01 8.66 -15.78
C THR A 2 26.14 7.69 -16.56
N HIS A 3 26.79 6.94 -17.43
CA HIS A 3 26.21 5.84 -18.19
C HIS A 3 25.75 4.76 -17.20
N TYR A 4 24.43 4.46 -17.16
CA TYR A 4 23.94 3.18 -16.66
C TYR A 4 24.16 2.13 -17.76
N PRO A 5 24.74 0.97 -17.46
CA PRO A 5 24.94 -0.09 -18.45
C PRO A 5 23.58 -0.63 -18.92
N HIS A 6 23.46 -0.82 -20.22
CA HIS A 6 22.30 -1.33 -20.94
C HIS A 6 21.83 -2.69 -20.36
N ARG A 7 20.53 -2.91 -20.32
CA ARG A 7 19.87 -4.19 -19.94
C ARG A 7 20.42 -5.42 -20.67
N ASP A 8 20.91 -5.24 -21.87
CA ASP A 8 21.45 -6.31 -22.73
C ASP A 8 22.70 -6.99 -22.15
N ASN A 9 23.48 -6.27 -21.34
CA ASN A 9 24.72 -6.80 -20.75
C ASN A 9 24.45 -7.72 -19.54
N ILE A 10 23.34 -7.50 -18.81
CA ILE A 10 22.96 -8.33 -17.66
C ILE A 10 22.38 -9.67 -18.13
N ASP A 11 21.63 -9.69 -19.23
CA ASP A 11 21.09 -10.92 -19.80
C ASP A 11 22.19 -11.77 -20.46
N HIS A 12 23.21 -11.14 -21.02
CA HIS A 12 24.35 -11.85 -21.61
C HIS A 12 25.22 -12.53 -20.53
N GLN A 13 25.47 -11.84 -19.42
CA GLN A 13 26.20 -12.43 -18.29
C GLN A 13 25.40 -13.55 -17.59
N ARG A 14 24.08 -13.44 -17.46
CA ARG A 14 23.23 -14.53 -16.95
C ARG A 14 23.23 -15.74 -17.88
N ARG A 15 23.19 -15.56 -19.18
CA ARG A 15 23.28 -16.66 -20.16
C ARG A 15 24.64 -17.34 -20.16
N LEU A 16 25.73 -16.59 -19.98
CA LEU A 16 27.08 -17.14 -19.84
C LEU A 16 27.24 -17.95 -18.52
N LEU A 17 26.67 -17.48 -17.42
CA LEU A 17 26.67 -18.23 -16.15
C LEU A 17 25.86 -19.54 -16.24
N LEU A 18 24.71 -19.53 -16.91
CA LEU A 18 23.90 -20.73 -17.14
C LEU A 18 24.56 -21.68 -18.15
N GLY A 19 25.27 -21.15 -19.13
CA GLY A 19 26.05 -21.95 -20.09
C GLY A 19 27.28 -22.59 -19.48
N ALA A 20 27.95 -21.93 -18.55
CA ALA A 20 29.13 -22.48 -17.84
C ALA A 20 28.77 -23.61 -16.86
N MET A 21 27.53 -23.61 -16.31
CA MET A 21 27.04 -24.71 -15.48
C MET A 21 26.66 -25.97 -16.29
N ALA A 22 26.42 -25.84 -17.59
CA ALA A 22 26.05 -26.97 -18.45
C ALA A 22 27.26 -27.73 -19.02
N ALA A 23 28.49 -27.21 -18.88
CA ALA A 23 29.70 -27.76 -19.53
C ALA A 23 30.58 -28.62 -18.62
N THR A 24 30.22 -28.86 -17.35
CA THR A 24 30.92 -29.79 -16.48
C THR A 24 30.10 -31.04 -16.23
N ALA A 25 30.02 -31.89 -17.26
CA ALA A 25 29.63 -33.28 -17.06
C ALA A 25 30.79 -34.01 -16.38
N LEU A 26 30.76 -34.15 -15.05
CA LEU A 26 31.53 -35.07 -14.27
C LEU A 26 30.59 -36.20 -13.79
N PRO A 27 31.06 -37.48 -13.88
CA PRO A 27 30.20 -38.61 -13.57
C PRO A 27 30.07 -38.81 -12.06
N ALA A 28 28.89 -39.19 -11.68
CA ALA A 28 28.53 -39.93 -10.50
C ALA A 28 28.68 -39.28 -9.10
N GLY A 29 27.56 -39.09 -8.45
CA GLY A 29 27.46 -39.42 -7.02
C GLY A 29 27.48 -38.27 -6.02
N LEU A 30 27.31 -37.03 -6.41
CA LEU A 30 26.88 -36.01 -5.47
C LEU A 30 25.34 -35.85 -5.64
N LEU A 31 24.61 -36.71 -4.92
CA LEU A 31 23.28 -36.39 -4.46
C LEU A 31 23.40 -35.05 -3.73
N LEU A 32 23.08 -33.96 -4.42
CA LEU A 32 22.63 -32.76 -3.75
C LEU A 32 21.40 -33.20 -2.95
N SER A 33 21.65 -33.62 -1.72
CA SER A 33 20.62 -33.64 -0.69
C SER A 33 20.16 -32.19 -0.61
N GLU A 34 19.16 -31.80 -1.43
CA GLU A 34 18.25 -30.79 -0.96
C GLU A 34 17.90 -31.25 0.45
N SER A 35 18.42 -30.56 1.45
CA SER A 35 17.94 -30.69 2.79
C SER A 35 16.48 -30.26 2.72
N THR A 36 15.61 -31.21 2.40
CA THR A 36 14.18 -31.10 2.65
C THR A 36 14.07 -30.91 4.14
N GLN A 37 14.14 -29.67 4.58
CA GLN A 37 13.86 -29.31 5.95
C GLN A 37 12.44 -29.82 6.18
N ALA A 38 12.35 -30.97 6.87
CA ALA A 38 11.07 -31.59 7.17
C ALA A 38 10.17 -30.50 7.79
N ALA A 39 8.99 -30.35 7.23
CA ALA A 39 8.05 -29.37 7.78
C ALA A 39 7.90 -29.62 9.28
N PRO A 40 7.97 -28.59 10.12
CA PRO A 40 7.88 -28.77 11.57
C PRO A 40 6.60 -29.55 11.91
N PRO A 41 6.63 -30.43 12.91
CA PRO A 41 5.48 -31.25 13.28
C PRO A 41 4.29 -30.35 13.62
N LYS A 42 3.11 -30.75 13.17
CA LYS A 42 1.87 -30.02 13.48
C LYS A 42 1.54 -30.17 14.97
N ILE A 43 1.04 -29.10 15.53
CA ILE A 43 0.57 -29.04 16.92
C ILE A 43 -0.91 -29.46 16.92
N LYS A 44 -1.28 -30.48 17.70
CA LYS A 44 -2.67 -30.88 17.91
C LYS A 44 -3.41 -29.80 18.70
N SER A 45 -4.53 -29.34 18.16
CA SER A 45 -5.37 -28.33 18.79
C SER A 45 -6.82 -28.53 18.35
N SER A 46 -7.75 -28.44 19.28
CA SER A 46 -9.19 -28.36 18.99
C SER A 46 -9.74 -26.93 19.08
N ALA A 47 -8.85 -25.94 19.10
CA ALA A 47 -9.25 -24.55 19.28
C ALA A 47 -10.04 -24.01 18.08
N ARG A 48 -11.05 -23.21 18.38
CA ARG A 48 -11.81 -22.40 17.42
C ARG A 48 -11.09 -21.07 17.26
N ILE A 49 -10.54 -20.83 16.09
CA ILE A 49 -9.79 -19.60 15.78
C ILE A 49 -10.59 -18.79 14.79
N VAL A 50 -10.96 -17.58 15.16
CA VAL A 50 -11.63 -16.64 14.25
C VAL A 50 -10.65 -15.57 13.80
N ILE A 51 -10.60 -15.32 12.50
CA ILE A 51 -9.79 -14.27 11.87
C ILE A 51 -10.75 -13.28 11.21
N ALA A 52 -10.83 -12.07 11.74
CA ALA A 52 -11.67 -11.00 11.23
C ALA A 52 -10.91 -10.18 10.20
N GLY A 53 -11.22 -10.37 8.91
CA GLY A 53 -10.59 -9.71 7.78
C GLY A 53 -9.70 -10.62 6.93
N ALA A 54 -9.97 -10.70 5.62
CA ALA A 54 -9.24 -11.48 4.61
C ALA A 54 -8.24 -10.64 3.80
N GLY A 55 -7.68 -9.60 4.39
CA GLY A 55 -6.56 -8.87 3.81
C GLY A 55 -5.26 -9.68 3.88
N ALA A 56 -4.14 -9.06 3.51
CA ALA A 56 -2.82 -9.71 3.53
C ALA A 56 -2.48 -10.33 4.89
N ALA A 57 -2.80 -9.64 5.99
CA ALA A 57 -2.55 -10.14 7.34
C ALA A 57 -3.42 -11.37 7.68
N GLY A 58 -4.73 -11.31 7.40
CA GLY A 58 -5.65 -12.41 7.71
C GLY A 58 -5.37 -13.66 6.90
N LEU A 59 -5.15 -13.54 5.60
CA LEU A 59 -4.79 -14.67 4.73
C LEU A 59 -3.43 -15.27 5.11
N SER A 60 -2.45 -14.44 5.46
CA SER A 60 -1.14 -14.91 5.94
C SER A 60 -1.27 -15.67 7.26
N ALA A 61 -2.03 -15.13 8.22
CA ALA A 61 -2.30 -15.79 9.49
C ALA A 61 -3.04 -17.12 9.29
N ALA A 62 -4.10 -17.12 8.47
CA ALA A 62 -4.85 -18.33 8.12
C ALA A 62 -3.94 -19.41 7.51
N SER A 63 -3.10 -19.02 6.53
CA SER A 63 -2.15 -19.92 5.89
C SER A 63 -1.10 -20.48 6.87
N PHE A 64 -0.59 -19.61 7.75
CA PHE A 64 0.39 -20.00 8.76
C PHE A 64 -0.21 -21.01 9.77
N LEU A 65 -1.38 -20.70 10.30
CA LEU A 65 -2.08 -21.54 11.29
C LEU A 65 -2.52 -22.88 10.67
N ALA A 66 -3.08 -22.86 9.47
CA ALA A 66 -3.51 -24.06 8.75
C ALA A 66 -2.37 -25.05 8.47
N LYS A 67 -1.15 -24.57 8.32
CA LYS A 67 0.06 -25.41 8.15
C LYS A 67 0.61 -25.95 9.46
N ARG A 68 0.39 -25.25 10.57
CA ARG A 68 0.98 -25.54 11.88
C ARG A 68 0.07 -26.32 12.81
N LEU A 69 -1.24 -26.16 12.67
CA LEU A 69 -2.22 -26.76 13.56
C LEU A 69 -2.89 -27.97 12.89
N GLU A 70 -3.09 -29.02 13.68
CA GLU A 70 -3.88 -30.18 13.33
C GLU A 70 -5.18 -30.15 14.14
N SER A 71 -6.33 -30.28 13.46
CA SER A 71 -7.68 -30.33 14.05
C SER A 71 -8.23 -28.99 14.59
N ALA A 72 -7.53 -27.87 14.45
CA ALA A 72 -8.09 -26.58 14.80
C ALA A 72 -9.15 -26.14 13.78
N GLU A 73 -10.24 -25.53 14.29
CA GLU A 73 -11.27 -24.94 13.47
C GLU A 73 -10.92 -23.48 13.16
N ILE A 74 -10.41 -23.21 11.96
CA ILE A 74 -10.01 -21.86 11.54
C ILE A 74 -11.13 -21.28 10.69
N THR A 75 -11.72 -20.17 11.13
CA THR A 75 -12.76 -19.43 10.41
C THR A 75 -12.27 -18.03 10.06
N LEU A 76 -12.27 -17.70 8.76
CA LEU A 76 -11.99 -16.37 8.24
C LEU A 76 -13.32 -15.66 7.93
N VAL A 77 -13.45 -14.39 8.35
CA VAL A 77 -14.66 -13.58 8.13
C VAL A 77 -14.31 -12.32 7.37
N ASP A 78 -14.73 -12.21 6.12
CA ASP A 78 -14.63 -11.00 5.28
C ASP A 78 -15.61 -11.11 4.12
N GLY A 79 -16.33 -10.02 3.83
CA GLY A 79 -17.26 -9.95 2.71
C GLY A 79 -16.60 -9.72 1.34
N ARG A 80 -15.34 -9.30 1.30
CA ARG A 80 -14.64 -8.97 0.06
C ARG A 80 -14.18 -10.23 -0.67
N THR A 81 -14.51 -10.31 -1.94
CA THR A 81 -14.03 -11.36 -2.84
C THR A 81 -12.73 -11.00 -3.55
N ASP A 82 -12.49 -9.70 -3.76
CA ASP A 82 -11.26 -9.20 -4.36
C ASP A 82 -10.17 -9.03 -3.31
N HIS A 83 -8.98 -9.51 -3.64
CA HIS A 83 -7.76 -9.26 -2.89
C HIS A 83 -6.88 -8.25 -3.63
N TYR A 84 -6.45 -7.20 -2.92
CA TYR A 84 -5.65 -6.12 -3.51
C TYR A 84 -4.20 -6.17 -3.05
N TYR A 85 -3.28 -6.29 -4.01
CA TYR A 85 -1.86 -6.06 -3.81
C TYR A 85 -1.60 -4.55 -3.74
N GLN A 86 -1.88 -3.94 -2.58
CA GLN A 86 -1.83 -2.49 -2.39
C GLN A 86 -0.45 -1.85 -2.67
N PRO A 87 0.72 -2.49 -2.41
CA PRO A 87 2.01 -1.93 -2.78
C PRO A 87 2.16 -1.62 -4.28
N GLY A 88 1.39 -2.30 -5.12
CA GLY A 88 1.34 -2.08 -6.57
C GLY A 88 0.59 -0.82 -7.01
N PHE A 89 -0.24 -0.20 -6.15
CA PHE A 89 -1.02 0.98 -6.51
C PHE A 89 -0.13 2.14 -6.98
N THR A 90 1.05 2.31 -6.40
CA THR A 90 2.02 3.32 -6.86
C THR A 90 2.53 3.06 -8.28
N LEU A 91 2.61 1.80 -8.71
CA LEU A 91 3.01 1.43 -10.07
C LEU A 91 1.87 1.66 -11.06
N VAL A 92 0.62 1.40 -10.64
CA VAL A 92 -0.57 1.72 -11.44
C VAL A 92 -0.70 3.23 -11.61
N ALA A 93 -0.56 3.99 -10.51
CA ALA A 93 -0.64 5.45 -10.53
C ALA A 93 0.52 6.15 -11.27
N ALA A 94 1.52 5.39 -11.68
CA ALA A 94 2.63 5.84 -12.52
C ALA A 94 2.57 5.31 -13.96
N GLY A 95 1.51 4.59 -14.34
CA GLY A 95 1.35 3.98 -15.67
C GLY A 95 2.34 2.85 -15.98
N ILE A 96 3.03 2.31 -14.96
CA ILE A 96 4.01 1.22 -15.13
C ILE A 96 3.29 -0.13 -15.22
N GLN A 97 2.16 -0.28 -14.50
CA GLN A 97 1.36 -1.49 -14.47
C GLN A 97 -0.13 -1.18 -14.67
N PRO A 98 -0.90 -2.05 -15.31
CA PRO A 98 -2.36 -1.90 -15.40
C PRO A 98 -3.04 -2.18 -14.05
N PRO A 99 -4.28 -1.70 -13.82
CA PRO A 99 -5.03 -1.94 -12.58
C PRO A 99 -5.14 -3.43 -12.21
N GLY A 100 -5.35 -4.30 -13.20
CA GLY A 100 -5.45 -5.76 -13.01
C GLY A 100 -4.22 -6.40 -12.39
N TYR A 101 -3.05 -5.78 -12.49
CA TYR A 101 -1.82 -6.24 -11.83
C TYR A 101 -1.98 -6.31 -10.30
N THR A 102 -2.84 -5.49 -9.73
CA THR A 102 -3.02 -5.39 -8.27
C THR A 102 -4.25 -6.12 -7.76
N ARG A 103 -4.99 -6.80 -8.62
CA ARG A 103 -6.23 -7.51 -8.27
C ARG A 103 -6.09 -9.00 -8.46
N SER A 104 -6.54 -9.77 -7.49
CA SER A 104 -6.70 -11.22 -7.50
C SER A 104 -7.94 -11.60 -6.69
N GLN A 105 -8.28 -12.89 -6.63
CA GLN A 105 -9.41 -13.33 -5.83
C GLN A 105 -8.93 -13.76 -4.43
N THR A 106 -9.68 -13.39 -3.39
CA THR A 106 -9.41 -13.84 -2.01
C THR A 106 -9.37 -15.37 -1.93
N ALA A 107 -10.22 -16.05 -2.70
CA ALA A 107 -10.27 -17.51 -2.76
C ALA A 107 -8.96 -18.15 -3.21
N ASP A 108 -8.16 -17.48 -4.06
CA ASP A 108 -6.89 -18.02 -4.58
C ASP A 108 -5.84 -18.23 -3.47
N TYR A 109 -5.99 -17.55 -2.36
CA TYR A 109 -5.06 -17.58 -1.22
C TYR A 109 -5.60 -18.32 0.00
N LEU A 110 -6.85 -18.80 -0.08
CA LEU A 110 -7.52 -19.44 1.06
C LEU A 110 -7.07 -20.90 1.20
N PRO A 111 -6.51 -21.33 2.34
CA PRO A 111 -6.20 -22.74 2.56
C PRO A 111 -7.47 -23.61 2.58
N ALA A 112 -7.37 -24.82 2.03
CA ALA A 112 -8.52 -25.73 1.89
C ALA A 112 -9.22 -26.10 3.22
N ASN A 113 -8.45 -26.08 4.32
CA ASN A 113 -8.97 -26.38 5.68
C ASN A 113 -9.38 -25.15 6.47
N VAL A 114 -9.53 -23.98 5.83
CA VAL A 114 -10.02 -22.75 6.44
C VAL A 114 -11.43 -22.47 5.96
N LYS A 115 -12.37 -22.32 6.89
CA LYS A 115 -13.74 -21.94 6.59
C LYS A 115 -13.80 -20.43 6.31
N TRP A 116 -14.38 -20.04 5.17
CA TRP A 116 -14.60 -18.64 4.84
C TRP A 116 -16.08 -18.27 4.98
N ILE A 117 -16.38 -17.35 5.89
CA ILE A 117 -17.70 -16.72 6.02
C ILE A 117 -17.67 -15.40 5.26
N ARG A 118 -18.46 -15.33 4.18
CA ARG A 118 -18.61 -14.12 3.35
C ARG A 118 -19.55 -13.14 4.02
N GLY A 119 -19.01 -12.28 4.88
CA GLY A 119 -19.74 -11.27 5.62
C GLY A 119 -18.78 -10.36 6.37
N TYR A 120 -19.28 -9.27 6.87
CA TYR A 120 -18.51 -8.33 7.68
C TYR A 120 -18.81 -8.54 9.16
N VAL A 121 -17.83 -8.27 10.02
CA VAL A 121 -18.06 -8.23 11.47
C VAL A 121 -18.80 -6.94 11.80
N ALA A 122 -19.90 -7.07 12.53
CA ALA A 122 -20.70 -5.96 13.05
C ALA A 122 -20.36 -5.64 14.51
N GLU A 123 -19.91 -6.65 15.27
CA GLU A 123 -19.62 -6.51 16.69
C GLU A 123 -18.57 -7.51 17.14
N PHE A 124 -17.69 -7.06 18.03
CA PHE A 124 -16.77 -7.89 18.81
C PHE A 124 -17.26 -7.96 20.25
N ASP A 125 -17.44 -9.16 20.78
CA ASP A 125 -17.82 -9.45 22.17
C ASP A 125 -16.66 -10.22 22.86
N PRO A 126 -15.64 -9.51 23.36
CA PRO A 126 -14.48 -10.17 23.97
C PRO A 126 -14.82 -10.90 25.27
N GLU A 127 -15.81 -10.42 26.03
CA GLU A 127 -16.22 -11.04 27.28
C GLU A 127 -17.01 -12.35 27.02
N GLY A 128 -17.84 -12.36 25.98
CA GLY A 128 -18.59 -13.55 25.56
C GLY A 128 -17.80 -14.44 24.58
N ASN A 129 -16.52 -14.13 24.28
CA ASN A 129 -15.68 -14.85 23.34
C ASN A 129 -16.37 -15.14 22.02
N SER A 130 -16.96 -14.09 21.41
CA SER A 130 -17.71 -14.21 20.16
C SER A 130 -17.61 -12.96 19.29
N ILE A 131 -17.89 -13.13 18.01
CA ILE A 131 -18.16 -12.03 17.09
C ILE A 131 -19.55 -12.18 16.50
N THR A 132 -20.18 -11.07 16.12
CA THR A 132 -21.46 -11.06 15.39
C THR A 132 -21.22 -10.47 13.99
N THR A 133 -21.69 -11.15 12.94
CA THR A 133 -21.62 -10.63 11.58
C THR A 133 -22.76 -9.65 11.27
N THR A 134 -22.64 -8.87 10.20
CA THR A 134 -23.71 -7.98 9.72
C THR A 134 -25.00 -8.72 9.32
N ALA A 135 -24.95 -10.04 9.13
CA ALA A 135 -26.10 -10.91 8.91
C ALA A 135 -26.70 -11.47 10.22
N GLY A 136 -26.20 -11.03 11.39
CA GLY A 136 -26.67 -11.48 12.70
C GLY A 136 -26.11 -12.86 13.11
N GLN A 137 -25.19 -13.46 12.38
CA GLN A 137 -24.61 -14.73 12.76
C GLN A 137 -23.61 -14.53 13.91
N LYS A 138 -23.84 -15.15 15.04
CA LYS A 138 -22.89 -15.20 16.17
C LYS A 138 -21.90 -16.35 15.98
N ILE A 139 -20.61 -16.04 16.11
CA ILE A 139 -19.49 -16.99 15.89
C ILE A 139 -18.64 -17.01 17.15
N PRO A 140 -18.67 -18.09 17.93
CA PRO A 140 -17.84 -18.22 19.12
C PRO A 140 -16.39 -18.57 18.74
N TYR A 141 -15.45 -18.16 19.60
CA TYR A 141 -14.02 -18.45 19.42
C TYR A 141 -13.32 -18.75 20.75
N ASP A 142 -12.18 -19.41 20.64
CA ASP A 142 -11.21 -19.53 21.72
C ASP A 142 -10.06 -18.54 21.51
N PHE A 143 -9.78 -18.19 20.24
CA PHE A 143 -8.82 -17.15 19.85
C PHE A 143 -9.39 -16.28 18.73
N LEU A 144 -9.19 -14.97 18.86
CA LEU A 144 -9.57 -13.99 17.86
C LEU A 144 -8.36 -13.24 17.33
N LEU A 145 -8.24 -13.16 16.00
CA LEU A 145 -7.29 -12.30 15.31
C LEU A 145 -8.06 -11.20 14.59
N VAL A 146 -7.84 -9.95 14.99
CA VAL A 146 -8.45 -8.79 14.33
C VAL A 146 -7.48 -8.28 13.26
N THR A 147 -7.83 -8.48 12.00
CA THR A 147 -7.02 -8.14 10.81
C THR A 147 -7.83 -7.30 9.80
N THR A 148 -8.75 -6.50 10.31
CA THR A 148 -9.70 -5.70 9.52
C THR A 148 -9.06 -4.56 8.72
N GLY A 149 -7.79 -4.28 8.95
CA GLY A 149 -7.05 -3.20 8.27
C GLY A 149 -7.42 -1.81 8.81
N LEU A 150 -7.26 -0.80 7.94
CA LEU A 150 -7.48 0.60 8.26
C LEU A 150 -8.59 1.19 7.38
N LYS A 151 -9.35 2.13 7.95
CA LYS A 151 -10.28 3.02 7.25
C LYS A 151 -9.52 4.25 6.75
N LEU A 152 -9.74 4.60 5.50
CA LEU A 152 -9.27 5.84 4.88
C LEU A 152 -10.32 6.91 5.15
N ASP A 153 -10.02 7.91 5.95
CA ASP A 153 -10.98 8.91 6.38
C ASP A 153 -10.91 10.16 5.51
N TYR A 154 -11.45 10.05 4.29
CA TYR A 154 -11.53 11.20 3.38
C TYR A 154 -12.45 12.31 3.89
N ALA A 155 -13.47 11.97 4.68
CA ALA A 155 -14.40 12.93 5.25
C ALA A 155 -13.75 13.88 6.30
N ALA A 156 -12.57 13.50 6.83
CA ALA A 156 -11.79 14.38 7.71
C ALA A 156 -11.10 15.53 6.97
N ILE A 157 -11.19 15.59 5.64
CA ILE A 157 -10.65 16.68 4.82
C ILE A 157 -11.83 17.46 4.23
N ASP A 158 -12.04 18.67 4.68
CA ASP A 158 -13.14 19.52 4.22
C ASP A 158 -13.12 19.68 2.70
N GLY A 159 -14.27 19.52 2.04
CA GLY A 159 -14.41 19.62 0.59
C GLY A 159 -13.87 18.45 -0.22
N MET A 160 -13.33 17.40 0.45
CA MET A 160 -12.89 16.18 -0.21
C MET A 160 -14.08 15.23 -0.44
N ASP A 161 -14.24 14.82 -1.69
CA ASP A 161 -15.16 13.76 -2.09
C ASP A 161 -14.36 12.69 -2.88
N GLU A 162 -14.53 11.43 -2.51
CA GLU A 162 -13.89 10.30 -3.19
C GLU A 162 -14.29 10.20 -4.67
N ALA A 163 -15.51 10.66 -5.02
CA ALA A 163 -15.98 10.73 -6.40
C ALA A 163 -15.14 11.67 -7.28
N LEU A 164 -14.46 12.64 -6.67
CA LEU A 164 -13.58 13.60 -7.37
C LEU A 164 -12.20 13.02 -7.71
N ILE A 165 -11.85 11.83 -7.21
CA ILE A 165 -10.59 11.19 -7.55
C ILE A 165 -10.54 10.91 -9.06
N GLY A 166 -9.58 11.52 -9.73
CA GLY A 166 -9.44 11.50 -11.19
C GLY A 166 -9.93 12.76 -11.89
N GLN A 167 -10.43 13.76 -11.13
CA GLN A 167 -10.93 15.03 -11.63
C GLN A 167 -10.16 16.21 -11.02
N ASN A 168 -10.20 17.36 -11.67
CA ASN A 168 -9.65 18.63 -11.17
C ASN A 168 -8.21 18.56 -10.61
N GLY A 169 -7.37 17.67 -11.15
CA GLY A 169 -6.01 17.48 -10.64
C GLY A 169 -5.90 16.62 -9.37
N LEU A 170 -7.02 16.13 -8.83
CA LEU A 170 -7.09 15.41 -7.57
C LEU A 170 -6.91 13.90 -7.76
N GLY A 171 -5.79 13.35 -7.32
CA GLY A 171 -5.47 11.91 -7.31
C GLY A 171 -5.40 11.35 -5.89
N SER A 172 -5.49 10.03 -5.78
CA SER A 172 -5.22 9.29 -4.53
C SER A 172 -4.78 7.87 -4.82
N ILE A 173 -3.60 7.51 -4.30
CA ILE A 173 -2.97 6.20 -4.55
C ILE A 173 -3.31 5.14 -3.50
N TYR A 174 -4.06 5.47 -2.46
CA TYR A 174 -4.37 4.55 -1.37
C TYR A 174 -5.76 3.93 -1.46
N HIS A 175 -6.65 4.50 -2.26
CA HIS A 175 -8.07 4.17 -2.29
C HIS A 175 -8.33 2.78 -2.93
N SER A 176 -8.03 2.64 -4.21
CA SER A 176 -8.31 1.42 -4.98
C SER A 176 -7.45 1.34 -6.24
N PRO A 177 -7.41 0.19 -6.92
CA PRO A 177 -6.76 0.08 -8.24
C PRO A 177 -7.30 1.08 -9.26
N GLU A 178 -8.62 1.32 -9.26
CA GLU A 178 -9.30 2.26 -10.16
C GLU A 178 -8.91 3.70 -9.86
N ALA A 179 -8.88 4.07 -8.57
CA ALA A 179 -8.43 5.39 -8.14
C ALA A 179 -6.95 5.64 -8.49
N ALA A 180 -6.11 4.62 -8.34
CA ALA A 180 -4.72 4.68 -8.76
C ALA A 180 -4.59 4.87 -10.28
N PHE A 181 -5.42 4.21 -11.09
CA PHE A 181 -5.45 4.39 -12.53
C PHE A 181 -5.95 5.78 -12.94
N LYS A 182 -7.03 6.27 -12.31
CA LYS A 182 -7.49 7.66 -12.51
C LYS A 182 -6.40 8.67 -12.14
N THR A 183 -5.65 8.42 -11.06
CA THR A 183 -4.50 9.24 -10.66
C THR A 183 -3.41 9.23 -11.73
N TRP A 184 -3.12 8.08 -12.34
CA TRP A 184 -2.23 7.99 -13.49
C TRP A 184 -2.68 8.88 -14.66
N GLN A 185 -3.96 8.82 -15.03
CA GLN A 185 -4.50 9.64 -16.12
C GLN A 185 -4.36 11.15 -15.85
N LEU A 186 -4.48 11.56 -14.58
CA LEU A 186 -4.20 12.94 -14.16
C LEU A 186 -2.72 13.28 -14.29
N LEU A 187 -1.85 12.39 -13.81
CA LEU A 187 -0.40 12.58 -13.88
C LEU A 187 0.08 12.71 -15.33
N ASP A 188 -0.45 11.89 -16.25
CA ASP A 188 -0.07 11.95 -17.66
C ASP A 188 -0.49 13.28 -18.31
N ARG A 189 -1.70 13.78 -18.00
CA ARG A 189 -2.14 15.12 -18.41
C ARG A 189 -1.29 16.23 -17.80
N PHE A 190 -0.99 16.14 -16.50
CA PHE A 190 -0.12 17.09 -15.82
C PHE A 190 1.28 17.10 -16.43
N ALA A 191 1.83 15.94 -16.80
CA ALA A 191 3.14 15.85 -17.41
C ALA A 191 3.22 16.55 -18.77
N ASN A 192 2.14 16.75 -19.49
CA ASN A 192 2.13 17.52 -20.75
C ASN A 192 2.17 19.04 -20.49
N ASN A 193 1.49 19.51 -19.44
CA ASN A 193 1.28 20.92 -19.17
C ASN A 193 2.31 21.50 -18.18
N GLY A 194 2.75 20.69 -17.20
CA GLY A 194 3.52 21.15 -16.05
C GLY A 194 2.62 21.81 -15.01
N GLY A 195 3.22 22.56 -14.08
CA GLY A 195 2.53 23.29 -13.02
C GLY A 195 2.94 22.84 -11.62
N GLU A 196 2.07 23.02 -10.63
CA GLU A 196 2.30 22.72 -9.22
C GLU A 196 1.83 21.30 -8.88
N ALA A 197 2.77 20.41 -8.50
CA ALA A 197 2.49 19.06 -8.03
C ALA A 197 2.66 18.98 -6.51
N VAL A 198 1.57 18.67 -5.80
CA VAL A 198 1.52 18.64 -4.33
C VAL A 198 1.46 17.21 -3.82
N PHE A 199 2.40 16.87 -2.96
CA PHE A 199 2.48 15.60 -2.25
C PHE A 199 2.41 15.85 -0.75
N LEU A 200 1.92 14.85 0.00
CA LEU A 200 1.74 14.97 1.43
C LEU A 200 1.72 13.60 2.12
N ARG A 201 1.78 13.65 3.43
CA ARG A 201 1.39 12.54 4.31
C ARG A 201 0.45 13.05 5.40
N PRO A 202 -0.50 12.23 5.90
CA PRO A 202 -1.35 12.62 7.03
C PRO A 202 -0.54 12.70 8.34
N ALA A 203 -1.11 13.35 9.34
CA ALA A 203 -0.55 13.40 10.70
C ALA A 203 -0.79 12.12 11.50
N THR A 204 -1.80 11.35 11.12
CA THR A 204 -2.11 10.07 11.77
C THR A 204 -1.09 8.98 11.41
N GLU A 205 -1.05 7.92 12.21
CA GLU A 205 -0.40 6.68 11.80
C GLU A 205 -1.03 6.18 10.49
N MET A 206 -0.19 5.55 9.66
CA MET A 206 -0.63 5.15 8.32
C MET A 206 -0.01 3.83 7.88
N LYS A 207 -0.73 3.07 7.07
CA LYS A 207 -0.14 1.93 6.36
C LYS A 207 0.90 2.44 5.34
N CYS A 208 2.04 1.75 5.25
CA CYS A 208 3.08 2.00 4.24
C CYS A 208 3.51 3.49 4.14
N SER A 209 4.04 4.06 5.23
CA SER A 209 4.50 5.47 5.31
C SER A 209 5.60 5.84 4.29
N GLY A 210 6.23 4.86 3.66
CA GLY A 210 7.19 5.08 2.57
C GLY A 210 6.55 5.28 1.20
N ALA A 211 5.26 4.93 1.00
CA ALA A 211 4.63 5.03 -0.31
C ALA A 211 4.46 6.48 -0.81
N PRO A 212 4.14 7.49 0.02
CA PRO A 212 4.10 8.88 -0.41
C PRO A 212 5.44 9.37 -0.95
N LEU A 213 6.52 9.05 -0.24
CA LEU A 213 7.89 9.39 -0.63
C LEU A 213 8.28 8.70 -1.94
N LYS A 214 8.03 7.38 -2.02
CA LYS A 214 8.27 6.59 -3.24
C LYS A 214 7.52 7.17 -4.43
N TYR A 215 6.26 7.52 -4.27
CA TYR A 215 5.44 8.03 -5.36
C TYR A 215 5.94 9.41 -5.83
N THR A 216 6.37 10.29 -4.93
CA THR A 216 7.00 11.56 -5.28
C THR A 216 8.24 11.36 -6.16
N PHE A 217 9.11 10.41 -5.82
CA PHE A 217 10.27 10.07 -6.65
C PHE A 217 9.86 9.51 -8.02
N ILE A 218 8.86 8.64 -8.07
CA ILE A 218 8.38 8.06 -9.33
C ILE A 218 7.80 9.15 -10.24
N VAL A 219 6.97 10.05 -9.71
CA VAL A 219 6.41 11.17 -10.47
C VAL A 219 7.52 12.07 -11.00
N ARG A 220 8.47 12.44 -10.15
CA ARG A 220 9.62 13.26 -10.56
C ARG A 220 10.43 12.60 -11.68
N ASP A 221 10.70 11.29 -11.59
CA ASP A 221 11.42 10.54 -12.62
C ASP A 221 10.61 10.46 -13.92
N TYR A 222 9.30 10.27 -13.81
CA TYR A 222 8.41 10.29 -14.96
C TYR A 222 8.46 11.63 -15.71
N LEU A 223 8.35 12.76 -14.99
CA LEU A 223 8.46 14.09 -15.57
C LEU A 223 9.83 14.35 -16.21
N TYR A 224 10.90 13.84 -15.58
CA TYR A 224 12.25 13.93 -16.13
C TYR A 224 12.37 13.18 -17.46
N ARG A 225 11.89 11.95 -17.54
CA ARG A 225 11.90 11.14 -18.77
C ARG A 225 11.04 11.74 -19.88
N ARG A 226 9.95 12.41 -19.52
CA ARG A 226 9.08 13.14 -20.45
C ARG A 226 9.68 14.48 -20.91
N GLY A 227 10.78 14.93 -20.32
CA GLY A 227 11.40 16.22 -20.62
C GLY A 227 10.64 17.43 -20.09
N THR A 228 9.66 17.23 -19.19
CA THR A 228 8.77 18.28 -18.70
C THR A 228 9.04 18.71 -17.26
N LEU A 229 10.03 18.11 -16.60
CA LEU A 229 10.37 18.43 -15.21
C LEU A 229 10.63 19.92 -14.98
N LYS A 230 11.25 20.62 -15.93
CA LYS A 230 11.55 22.07 -15.82
C LYS A 230 10.28 22.95 -15.79
N LYS A 231 9.14 22.43 -16.25
CA LYS A 231 7.84 23.11 -16.23
C LYS A 231 7.04 22.79 -14.97
N SER A 232 7.55 21.93 -14.10
CA SER A 232 6.83 21.38 -12.95
C SER A 232 7.57 21.69 -11.68
N LYS A 233 6.83 22.13 -10.65
CA LYS A 233 7.33 22.27 -9.30
C LYS A 233 6.69 21.21 -8.42
N LEU A 234 7.52 20.49 -7.66
CA LEU A 234 7.10 19.42 -6.77
C LEU A 234 7.28 19.86 -5.33
N THR A 235 6.21 19.82 -4.56
CA THR A 235 6.22 20.15 -3.13
C THR A 235 5.75 18.96 -2.31
N TYR A 236 6.53 18.57 -1.31
CA TYR A 236 6.19 17.53 -0.34
C TYR A 236 5.88 18.15 1.03
N ASN A 237 4.67 17.94 1.54
CA ASN A 237 4.20 18.47 2.81
C ASN A 237 4.27 17.37 3.87
N ALA A 238 5.17 17.53 4.86
CA ALA A 238 5.32 16.66 6.01
C ALA A 238 4.59 17.25 7.22
N HIS A 239 3.93 16.41 8.01
CA HIS A 239 3.19 16.86 9.19
C HIS A 239 4.11 17.26 10.36
N ASN A 240 5.37 16.84 10.37
CA ASN A 240 6.36 17.11 11.40
C ASN A 240 7.77 17.34 10.78
N ASP A 241 8.81 17.36 11.59
CA ASP A 241 10.20 17.55 11.14
C ASP A 241 10.78 16.33 10.40
N SER A 242 10.14 15.16 10.49
CA SER A 242 10.66 13.91 9.93
C SER A 242 9.91 13.49 8.66
N LEU A 243 10.64 13.12 7.63
CA LEU A 243 10.04 12.54 6.41
C LEU A 243 9.70 11.06 6.55
N PHE A 244 10.38 10.36 7.47
CA PHE A 244 10.18 8.94 7.73
C PHE A 244 10.45 8.58 9.19
N ILE A 245 9.83 7.52 9.70
CA ILE A 245 9.94 7.10 11.10
C ILE A 245 11.36 6.70 11.51
N VAL A 246 12.15 6.16 10.58
CA VAL A 246 13.56 5.78 10.85
C VAL A 246 14.46 6.97 10.52
N PRO A 247 15.18 7.54 11.50
CA PRO A 247 15.92 8.81 11.32
C PRO A 247 16.93 8.80 10.17
N ILE A 248 17.74 7.74 10.03
CA ILE A 248 18.74 7.65 8.94
C ILE A 248 18.07 7.60 7.55
N VAL A 249 16.87 6.98 7.44
CA VAL A 249 16.09 6.96 6.21
C VAL A 249 15.49 8.34 5.94
N SER A 250 14.94 8.99 6.97
CA SER A 250 14.39 10.34 6.88
C SER A 250 15.45 11.33 6.34
N GLU A 251 16.64 11.31 6.92
CA GLU A 251 17.74 12.16 6.49
C GLU A 251 18.17 11.85 5.05
N ARG A 252 18.27 10.57 4.68
CA ARG A 252 18.61 10.20 3.31
C ARG A 252 17.56 10.67 2.31
N VAL A 253 16.28 10.57 2.65
CA VAL A 253 15.18 11.06 1.79
C VAL A 253 15.26 12.58 1.65
N ARG A 254 15.52 13.32 2.75
CA ARG A 254 15.70 14.78 2.75
C ARG A 254 16.79 15.18 1.75
N MET A 255 17.99 14.59 1.87
CA MET A 255 19.10 14.83 0.95
C MET A 255 18.73 14.52 -0.50
N LEU A 256 17.99 13.44 -0.73
CA LEU A 256 17.59 13.03 -2.08
C LEU A 256 16.51 13.96 -2.66
N PHE A 257 15.60 14.49 -1.87
CA PHE A 257 14.61 15.47 -2.30
C PHE A 257 15.29 16.79 -2.65
N GLU A 258 16.19 17.29 -1.81
CA GLU A 258 16.97 18.51 -2.08
C GLU A 258 17.79 18.38 -3.37
N ALA A 259 18.56 17.29 -3.53
CA ALA A 259 19.34 17.05 -4.73
C ALA A 259 18.50 16.92 -6.01
N ARG A 260 17.19 16.70 -5.88
CA ARG A 260 16.24 16.55 -6.99
C ARG A 260 15.28 17.71 -7.15
N ASN A 261 15.48 18.79 -6.40
CA ASN A 261 14.64 19.98 -6.39
C ASN A 261 13.15 19.66 -6.08
N VAL A 262 12.91 18.78 -5.10
CA VAL A 262 11.60 18.61 -4.46
C VAL A 262 11.56 19.51 -3.24
N ASP A 263 10.65 20.48 -3.23
CA ASP A 263 10.49 21.42 -2.13
C ASP A 263 9.85 20.71 -0.92
N ILE A 264 10.48 20.80 0.24
CA ILE A 264 10.00 20.15 1.47
C ILE A 264 9.38 21.22 2.36
N ARG A 265 8.15 20.99 2.79
CA ARG A 265 7.43 21.82 3.75
C ARG A 265 7.08 20.99 4.97
N HIS A 266 7.56 21.42 6.12
CA HIS A 266 7.35 20.78 7.41
C HIS A 266 6.15 21.39 8.15
N HIS A 267 5.58 20.63 9.09
CA HIS A 267 4.47 21.05 9.96
C HIS A 267 3.23 21.49 9.17
N ARG A 268 2.92 20.77 8.08
CA ARG A 268 1.75 21.03 7.25
C ARG A 268 0.88 19.79 7.14
N VAL A 269 -0.36 19.90 7.58
CA VAL A 269 -1.39 18.86 7.53
C VAL A 269 -2.52 19.32 6.64
N LEU A 270 -2.86 18.54 5.61
CA LEU A 270 -3.98 18.84 4.73
C LEU A 270 -5.29 18.82 5.53
N SER A 271 -6.00 19.94 5.56
CA SER A 271 -7.26 20.11 6.31
C SER A 271 -8.47 20.33 5.41
N ALA A 272 -8.28 20.92 4.22
CA ALA A 272 -9.35 21.14 3.27
C ALA A 272 -8.86 21.15 1.82
N ILE A 273 -9.78 20.92 0.89
CA ILE A 273 -9.57 21.03 -0.55
C ILE A 273 -10.72 21.82 -1.15
N ASP A 274 -10.41 22.78 -2.02
CA ASP A 274 -11.35 23.40 -2.95
C ASP A 274 -11.05 22.86 -4.36
N PRO A 275 -11.77 21.81 -4.81
CA PRO A 275 -11.50 21.21 -6.12
C PRO A 275 -11.84 22.13 -7.30
N GLY A 276 -12.80 23.05 -7.12
CA GLY A 276 -13.22 24.01 -8.16
C GLY A 276 -12.13 25.04 -8.44
N ARG A 277 -11.50 25.55 -7.39
CA ARG A 277 -10.38 26.50 -7.47
C ARG A 277 -9.01 25.80 -7.55
N ARG A 278 -8.95 24.48 -7.35
CA ARG A 278 -7.73 23.68 -7.23
C ARG A 278 -6.79 24.21 -6.14
N ILE A 279 -7.33 24.43 -4.96
CA ILE A 279 -6.59 24.90 -3.79
C ILE A 279 -6.62 23.83 -2.71
N ALA A 280 -5.44 23.47 -2.21
CA ALA A 280 -5.26 22.65 -1.03
C ALA A 280 -4.97 23.55 0.17
N VAL A 281 -5.71 23.38 1.26
CA VAL A 281 -5.52 24.13 2.51
C VAL A 281 -4.83 23.26 3.53
N PHE A 282 -3.68 23.70 4.00
CA PHE A 282 -2.90 23.05 5.04
C PHE A 282 -3.03 23.81 6.35
N SER A 283 -3.26 23.10 7.43
CA SER A 283 -3.11 23.64 8.79
C SER A 283 -1.65 23.52 9.21
N SER A 284 -1.11 24.57 9.79
CA SER A 284 0.24 24.63 10.35
C SER A 284 0.23 25.35 11.69
N GLU A 285 0.86 24.79 12.70
CA GLU A 285 1.01 25.46 14.02
C GLU A 285 1.81 26.76 13.92
N LYS A 286 2.74 26.83 12.96
CA LYS A 286 3.63 27.98 12.78
C LYS A 286 3.07 29.05 11.84
N GLU A 287 2.39 28.61 10.77
CA GLU A 287 1.95 29.49 9.67
C GLU A 287 0.43 29.72 9.65
N GLY A 288 -0.33 29.04 10.53
CA GLY A 288 -1.80 29.06 10.49
C GLY A 288 -2.36 28.27 9.31
N LYS A 289 -3.33 28.81 8.59
CA LYS A 289 -3.87 28.23 7.37
C LYS A 289 -3.01 28.65 6.17
N VAL A 290 -2.53 27.67 5.41
CA VAL A 290 -1.71 27.88 4.21
C VAL A 290 -2.47 27.34 2.99
N GLU A 291 -2.81 28.20 2.06
CA GLU A 291 -3.40 27.83 0.78
C GLU A 291 -2.30 27.55 -0.25
N LEU A 292 -2.35 26.37 -0.90
CA LEU A 292 -1.47 26.00 -1.99
C LEU A 292 -2.29 25.69 -3.23
N PRO A 293 -2.08 26.41 -4.35
CA PRO A 293 -2.64 26.00 -5.62
C PRO A 293 -2.01 24.70 -6.09
N TYR A 294 -2.76 23.88 -6.81
CA TYR A 294 -2.26 22.66 -7.41
C TYR A 294 -2.83 22.41 -8.81
N ASP A 295 -2.00 21.88 -9.68
CA ASP A 295 -2.41 21.29 -10.95
C ASP A 295 -2.51 19.78 -10.85
N PHE A 296 -1.72 19.20 -9.92
CA PHE A 296 -1.78 17.81 -9.51
C PHE A 296 -1.57 17.69 -8.01
N ILE A 297 -2.47 17.01 -7.32
CA ILE A 297 -2.29 16.64 -5.91
C ILE A 297 -2.54 15.16 -5.69
N ASN A 298 -1.66 14.49 -4.92
CA ASN A 298 -1.90 13.13 -4.43
C ASN A 298 -2.40 13.20 -2.99
N VAL A 299 -3.72 13.09 -2.81
CA VAL A 299 -4.37 13.13 -1.50
C VAL A 299 -4.20 11.81 -0.78
N ILE A 300 -3.72 11.88 0.44
CA ILE A 300 -3.66 10.76 1.38
C ILE A 300 -4.41 11.19 2.62
N PRO A 301 -5.57 10.60 2.92
CA PRO A 301 -6.39 11.00 4.05
C PRO A 301 -5.81 10.49 5.37
N PRO A 302 -6.25 11.03 6.50
CA PRO A 302 -6.06 10.38 7.79
C PRO A 302 -6.50 8.92 7.77
N MET A 303 -5.81 8.09 8.52
CA MET A 303 -6.14 6.66 8.64
C MET A 303 -6.47 6.34 10.08
N CYS A 304 -7.49 5.53 10.28
CA CYS A 304 -7.95 5.13 11.60
C CYS A 304 -8.39 3.66 11.60
N ALA A 305 -8.64 3.11 12.80
CA ALA A 305 -9.27 1.81 12.91
C ALA A 305 -10.68 1.84 12.30
N PRO A 306 -11.18 0.74 11.71
CA PRO A 306 -12.58 0.62 11.33
C PRO A 306 -13.50 0.84 12.53
N ASP A 307 -14.70 1.38 12.27
CA ASP A 307 -15.61 1.79 13.35
C ASP A 307 -15.98 0.61 14.28
N VAL A 308 -16.11 -0.60 13.74
CA VAL A 308 -16.36 -1.84 14.51
C VAL A 308 -15.24 -2.19 15.50
N VAL A 309 -14.04 -1.63 15.36
CA VAL A 309 -12.89 -1.88 16.25
C VAL A 309 -12.75 -0.78 17.31
N LYS A 310 -13.44 0.37 17.10
CA LYS A 310 -13.39 1.50 18.03
C LYS A 310 -14.40 1.40 19.18
N ASN A 311 -15.42 0.57 19.01
CA ASN A 311 -16.57 0.45 19.93
C ASN A 311 -16.35 -0.64 20.99
#